data_62979d1f80c4d29484c686b4fff23c6d
#
_entry.id   62979d1f80c4d29484c686b4fff23c6d
#
_cell.length_a   1.000
_cell.length_b   1.000
_cell.length_c   1.000
_cell.angle_alpha   90.00
_cell.angle_beta   90.00
_cell.angle_gamma   90.00
#
_symmetry.space_group_name_H-M   'P 1'
#
loop_
_entity.id
_entity.type
_entity.pdbx_description
1 polymer ?
#
loop_
_entity_poly.entity_id
_entity_poly.type
_entity_poly.pdbx_seq_one_letter_code
_entity_poly.pdbx_strand_id
1 'polypeptide(L)'
;GSRGRADLFIRNRRIGGRQFLLELKYLSEAKGTGAAVASKLEEAKAQLARYRDAPNFKDVKNLDCWAIVFANKEAKAVEKLA
;
A
#
# COMPACT_ATOMS: atom_id res chain seq x y z
N GLY A 1 0.81 8.52 7.09
CA GLY A 1 1.41 8.73 5.80
C GLY A 1 1.22 10.14 5.32
N SER A 2 1.85 10.47 4.26
CA SER A 2 1.75 11.79 3.66
C SER A 2 0.44 11.94 2.91
N ARG A 3 -0.14 13.13 2.97
CA ARG A 3 -1.36 13.43 2.23
C ARG A 3 -1.10 13.39 0.73
N GLY A 4 -1.97 12.70 0.00
CA GLY A 4 -1.99 12.72 -1.45
C GLY A 4 -0.88 11.95 -2.12
N ARG A 5 -0.13 11.14 -1.40
CA ARG A 5 0.89 10.29 -2.01
C ARG A 5 1.11 9.02 -1.21
N ALA A 6 1.50 7.97 -1.93
CA ALA A 6 1.81 6.68 -1.34
C ALA A 6 3.13 6.74 -0.56
N ASP A 7 3.32 5.79 0.34
CA ASP A 7 4.54 5.72 1.13
C ASP A 7 5.77 5.36 0.30
N LEU A 8 5.58 4.53 -0.73
CA LEU A 8 6.71 4.08 -1.52
C LEU A 8 6.27 3.73 -2.94
N PHE A 9 7.01 4.25 -3.92
CA PHE A 9 6.81 3.91 -5.32
C PHE A 9 8.10 3.30 -5.86
N ILE A 10 8.02 2.04 -6.30
CA ILE A 10 9.15 1.32 -6.87
C ILE A 10 8.97 1.26 -8.38
N ARG A 11 9.88 1.90 -9.10
CA ARG A 11 9.85 1.99 -10.55
C ARG A 11 10.78 0.97 -11.18
N ASN A 12 10.27 0.23 -12.16
CA ASN A 12 11.07 -0.66 -12.98
C ASN A 12 11.28 0.00 -14.35
N ARG A 13 12.53 0.24 -14.73
CA ARG A 13 12.87 0.92 -15.98
C ARG A 13 12.90 0.00 -17.19
N ARG A 14 12.72 -1.29 -17.00
CA ARG A 14 12.69 -2.25 -18.12
C ARG A 14 11.37 -2.09 -18.87
N ILE A 15 11.43 -2.19 -20.20
CA ILE A 15 10.24 -2.16 -21.04
C ILE A 15 9.34 -3.33 -20.64
N GLY A 16 8.07 -3.05 -20.36
CA GLY A 16 7.12 -4.07 -19.90
C GLY A 16 7.30 -4.51 -18.46
N GLY A 17 8.23 -3.91 -17.71
CA GLY A 17 8.45 -4.25 -16.31
C GLY A 17 7.32 -3.78 -15.42
N ARG A 18 7.11 -4.48 -14.30
CA ARG A 18 6.07 -4.10 -13.34
C ARG A 18 6.57 -3.02 -12.40
N GLN A 19 5.65 -2.15 -12.02
CA GLN A 19 5.92 -1.08 -11.07
C GLN A 19 5.03 -1.30 -9.85
N PHE A 20 5.50 -0.82 -8.70
CA PHE A 20 4.84 -1.12 -7.42
C PHE A 20 4.58 0.15 -6.63
N LEU A 21 3.34 0.28 -6.18
CA LEU A 21 2.92 1.35 -5.29
C LEU A 21 2.55 0.71 -3.97
N LEU A 22 3.21 1.13 -2.89
CA LEU A 22 3.04 0.50 -1.58
C LEU A 22 2.47 1.50 -0.59
N GLU A 23 1.51 1.03 0.19
CA GLU A 23 1.01 1.77 1.35
C GLU A 23 1.28 0.93 2.59
N LEU A 24 2.05 1.50 3.52
CA LEU A 24 2.51 0.81 4.71
C LEU A 24 1.79 1.38 5.93
N LYS A 25 1.23 0.51 6.77
CA LYS A 25 0.60 0.90 8.02
C LYS A 25 1.29 0.19 9.15
N TYR A 26 1.44 0.88 10.27
CA TYR A 26 2.15 0.36 11.43
C TYR A 26 1.24 0.40 12.66
N LEU A 27 1.13 -0.72 13.34
CA LEU A 27 0.41 -0.83 14.60
C LEU A 27 1.42 -1.12 15.72
N SER A 28 1.16 -0.60 16.91
CA SER A 28 1.94 -0.99 18.07
C SER A 28 1.65 -2.46 18.40
N GLU A 29 2.58 -3.10 19.09
CA GLU A 29 2.42 -4.51 19.49
C GLU A 29 1.10 -4.75 20.21
N ALA A 30 0.75 -3.86 21.15
CA ALA A 30 -0.48 -3.97 21.93
C ALA A 30 -1.74 -3.83 21.09
N LYS A 31 -1.65 -3.24 19.91
CA LYS A 31 -2.78 -2.99 19.01
C LYS A 31 -2.79 -3.89 17.79
N GLY A 32 -1.91 -4.90 17.75
CA GLY A 32 -1.81 -5.82 16.61
C GLY A 32 -2.85 -6.92 16.60
N THR A 33 -4.10 -6.62 17.02
CA THR A 33 -5.20 -7.59 17.01
C THR A 33 -5.73 -7.78 15.60
N GLY A 34 -6.43 -8.89 15.35
CA GLY A 34 -7.03 -9.16 14.05
C GLY A 34 -7.95 -8.05 13.56
N ALA A 35 -8.77 -7.50 14.45
CA ALA A 35 -9.69 -6.42 14.09
C ALA A 35 -8.95 -5.14 13.72
N ALA A 36 -7.90 -4.79 14.48
CA ALA A 36 -7.10 -3.60 14.20
C ALA A 36 -6.32 -3.75 12.90
N VAL A 37 -5.76 -4.93 12.64
CA VAL A 37 -5.06 -5.22 11.40
C VAL A 37 -6.00 -5.09 10.20
N ALA A 38 -7.20 -5.67 10.29
CA ALA A 38 -8.19 -5.60 9.23
C ALA A 38 -8.61 -4.16 8.94
N SER A 39 -8.81 -3.37 9.99
CA SER A 39 -9.19 -1.96 9.85
C SER A 39 -8.10 -1.15 9.15
N LYS A 40 -6.83 -1.35 9.54
CA LYS A 40 -5.71 -0.67 8.90
C LYS A 40 -5.51 -1.12 7.46
N LEU A 41 -5.76 -2.39 7.19
CA LEU A 41 -5.66 -2.91 5.83
C LEU A 41 -6.67 -2.23 4.91
N GLU A 42 -7.94 -2.10 5.35
CA GLU A 42 -8.96 -1.42 4.56
C GLU A 42 -8.62 0.06 4.35
N GLU A 43 -8.08 0.71 5.37
CA GLU A 43 -7.62 2.08 5.28
C GLU A 43 -6.51 2.24 4.23
N ALA A 44 -5.52 1.34 4.25
CA ALA A 44 -4.43 1.34 3.29
C ALA A 44 -4.93 1.11 1.86
N LYS A 45 -5.85 0.16 1.69
CA LYS A 45 -6.44 -0.13 0.38
C LYS A 45 -7.21 1.06 -0.18
N ALA A 46 -7.96 1.76 0.67
CA ALA A 46 -8.70 2.95 0.26
C ALA A 46 -7.74 4.06 -0.19
N GLN A 47 -6.64 4.25 0.52
CA GLN A 47 -5.63 5.23 0.15
C GLN A 47 -4.96 4.88 -1.17
N LEU A 48 -4.61 3.61 -1.38
CA LEU A 48 -4.02 3.14 -2.63
C LEU A 48 -4.94 3.38 -3.82
N ALA A 49 -6.24 3.13 -3.65
CA ALA A 49 -7.20 3.36 -4.72
C ALA A 49 -7.21 4.83 -5.14
N ARG A 50 -7.15 5.74 -4.17
CA ARG A 50 -7.08 7.17 -4.46
C ARG A 50 -5.78 7.55 -5.16
N TYR A 51 -4.65 7.04 -4.71
CA TYR A 51 -3.35 7.34 -5.33
C TYR A 51 -3.27 6.80 -6.75
N ARG A 52 -3.77 5.58 -6.97
CA ARG A 52 -3.76 4.96 -8.29
C ARG A 52 -4.51 5.81 -9.31
N ASP A 53 -5.61 6.44 -8.89
CA ASP A 53 -6.42 7.30 -9.76
C ASP A 53 -5.91 8.73 -9.83
N ALA A 54 -4.92 9.09 -9.04
CA ALA A 54 -4.35 10.44 -9.03
C ALA A 54 -3.54 10.70 -10.31
N PRO A 55 -3.41 11.96 -10.73
CA PRO A 55 -2.69 12.30 -11.98
C PRO A 55 -1.29 11.72 -12.07
N ASN A 56 -0.60 11.55 -10.93
CA ASN A 56 0.77 11.04 -10.93
C ASN A 56 0.85 9.56 -11.31
N PHE A 57 -0.21 8.79 -11.13
CA PHE A 57 -0.16 7.34 -11.27
C PHE A 57 -1.19 6.75 -12.24
N LYS A 58 -2.24 7.49 -12.58
CA LYS A 58 -3.33 6.93 -13.39
C LYS A 58 -2.89 6.41 -14.75
N ASP A 59 -1.82 6.96 -15.31
CA ASP A 59 -1.29 6.56 -16.62
C ASP A 59 -0.08 5.65 -16.52
N VAL A 60 0.31 5.24 -15.32
CA VAL A 60 1.43 4.32 -15.13
C VAL A 60 0.99 2.91 -15.51
N LYS A 61 1.70 2.33 -16.48
CA LYS A 61 1.40 0.98 -16.95
C LYS A 61 2.01 -0.08 -16.04
N ASN A 62 1.35 -1.23 -15.94
CA ASN A 62 1.83 -2.38 -15.18
C ASN A 62 2.05 -2.05 -13.70
N LEU A 63 1.14 -1.28 -13.11
CA LEU A 63 1.25 -0.86 -11.72
C LEU A 63 0.52 -1.84 -10.82
N ASP A 64 1.26 -2.41 -9.88
CA ASP A 64 0.70 -3.23 -8.79
C ASP A 64 0.70 -2.40 -7.52
N CYS A 65 -0.44 -2.35 -6.85
CA CYS A 65 -0.61 -1.62 -5.61
C CYS A 65 -0.76 -2.61 -4.46
N TRP A 66 0.09 -2.47 -3.44
CA TRP A 66 0.13 -3.39 -2.31
C TRP A 66 -0.08 -2.64 -1.01
N ALA A 67 -0.97 -3.15 -0.17
CA ALA A 67 -1.20 -2.67 1.19
C ALA A 67 -0.53 -3.64 2.15
N ILE A 68 0.27 -3.11 3.08
CA ILE A 68 0.99 -3.92 4.05
C ILE A 68 0.78 -3.33 5.44
N VAL A 69 0.34 -4.16 6.38
CA VAL A 69 0.16 -3.76 7.77
C VAL A 69 1.18 -4.49 8.63
N PHE A 70 1.97 -3.73 9.36
CA PHE A 70 2.99 -4.25 10.27
C PHE A 70 2.54 -4.09 11.72
N ALA A 71 2.88 -5.06 12.53
CA ALA A 71 2.81 -4.96 13.99
C ALA A 71 3.97 -5.76 14.56
N ASN A 72 4.65 -5.20 15.56
CA ASN A 72 5.77 -5.85 16.23
C ASN A 72 6.83 -6.38 15.25
N LYS A 73 7.20 -5.54 14.28
CA LYS A 73 8.22 -5.86 13.26
C LYS A 73 7.84 -7.01 12.33
N GLU A 74 6.57 -7.40 12.30
CA GLU A 74 6.09 -8.43 11.41
C GLU A 74 5.02 -7.87 10.46
N ALA A 75 5.03 -8.34 9.24
CA ALA A 75 3.95 -8.06 8.30
C ALA A 75 2.76 -8.94 8.67
N LYS A 76 1.72 -8.35 9.21
CA LYS A 76 0.51 -9.07 9.65
C LYS A 76 -0.49 -9.25 8.53
N ALA A 77 -0.49 -8.36 7.56
CA ALA A 77 -1.35 -8.46 6.38
C ALA A 77 -0.62 -7.87 5.19
N VAL A 78 -0.72 -8.55 4.06
CA VAL A 78 -0.15 -8.12 2.78
C VAL A 78 -1.21 -8.41 1.73
N GLU A 79 -1.70 -7.39 1.07
CA GLU A 79 -2.77 -7.57 0.10
C GLU A 79 -2.56 -6.70 -1.12
N LYS A 80 -2.71 -7.30 -2.30
CA LYS A 80 -2.65 -6.58 -3.56
C LYS A 80 -4.02 -6.01 -3.87
N LEU A 81 -4.06 -4.75 -4.25
CA LEU A 81 -5.30 -4.10 -4.68
C LEU A 81 -5.69 -4.60 -6.06
N ALA A 82 -6.95 -4.96 -6.22
CA ALA A 82 -7.50 -5.44 -7.50
C ALA A 82 -7.54 -4.35 -8.59
#